data_c6c1bf249e564aeb68b0bc21470d7431
#
_entry.id   c6c1bf249e564aeb68b0bc21470d7431
#
_cell.length_a   1.000
_cell.length_b   1.000
_cell.length_c   1.000
_cell.angle_alpha   90.00
_cell.angle_beta   90.00
_cell.angle_gamma   90.00
#
_symmetry.space_group_name_H-M   'P 1'
#
loop_
_entity.id
_entity.type
_entity.pdbx_description
1 polymer ?
#
loop_
_entity_poly.entity_id
_entity_poly.type
_entity_poly.pdbx_seq_one_letter_code
_entity_poly.pdbx_strand_id
1 'polypeptide(L)'
;MNAENPTLAIALKTLWGATEMPFAEACPEPYRYPAFEELERRLQQLCDIGASGLVHGPNGVGKSYLCGRFTEQLPEKRYKIVRLAHSSLSSSDLLRALCRQLDIQPKMRRSDNIANLHASFSQLGSRWPVLVLEEAQNFSASALEEVRLLTCARPDTRPPFSLLLIGDDSLLARLQMGINRPLISRLGFALKLSQLDPAQSRDYVAARLRTVGIHANLFQDQALELLIQAAGGLPRAINHLGQRAIEAAAAAASPSIGPNHVQAALDRLPWLAVNGA
;
A
#
# COMPACT_ATOMS: atom_id res chain seq x y z
N MET A 1 -8.14 -17.02 6.08
CA MET A 1 -7.58 -18.35 6.40
C MET A 1 -7.60 -19.17 5.13
N ASN A 2 -6.52 -19.15 4.34
CA ASN A 2 -6.38 -20.06 3.21
C ASN A 2 -6.05 -21.43 3.79
N ALA A 3 -6.89 -22.43 3.50
CA ALA A 3 -6.58 -23.82 3.78
C ALA A 3 -5.28 -24.15 3.02
N GLU A 4 -4.17 -24.27 3.74
CA GLU A 4 -2.90 -24.71 3.17
C GLU A 4 -3.14 -26.08 2.53
N ASN A 5 -2.84 -26.16 1.25
CA ASN A 5 -2.85 -27.45 0.56
C ASN A 5 -1.78 -28.31 1.24
N PRO A 6 -2.11 -29.37 2.00
CA PRO A 6 -1.15 -30.12 2.79
C PRO A 6 0.00 -30.68 1.94
N THR A 7 -0.28 -30.95 0.68
CA THR A 7 0.72 -31.40 -0.31
C THR A 7 1.78 -30.33 -0.59
N LEU A 8 1.38 -29.04 -0.68
CA LEU A 8 2.30 -27.94 -0.93
C LEU A 8 3.18 -27.66 0.29
N ALA A 9 2.61 -27.65 1.50
CA ALA A 9 3.39 -27.47 2.73
C ALA A 9 4.45 -28.58 2.93
N ILE A 10 4.09 -29.83 2.62
CA ILE A 10 5.03 -30.95 2.63
C ILE A 10 6.14 -30.72 1.58
N ALA A 11 5.78 -30.33 0.35
CA ALA A 11 6.76 -30.08 -0.70
C ALA A 11 7.71 -28.92 -0.36
N LEU A 12 7.22 -27.81 0.17
CA LEU A 12 8.03 -26.69 0.63
C LEU A 12 9.09 -27.14 1.64
N LYS A 13 8.67 -27.93 2.61
CA LYS A 13 9.56 -28.43 3.66
C LYS A 13 10.57 -29.46 3.13
N THR A 14 10.11 -30.41 2.31
CA THR A 14 10.96 -31.53 1.87
C THR A 14 11.93 -31.13 0.77
N LEU A 15 11.51 -30.25 -0.17
CA LEU A 15 12.35 -29.85 -1.30
C LEU A 15 13.27 -28.69 -0.96
N TRP A 16 12.80 -27.73 -0.13
CA TRP A 16 13.51 -26.46 0.08
C TRP A 16 13.69 -26.07 1.55
N GLY A 17 13.23 -26.88 2.49
CA GLY A 17 13.38 -26.65 3.94
C GLY A 17 12.52 -25.50 4.49
N ALA A 18 11.58 -24.96 3.70
CA ALA A 18 10.74 -23.85 4.11
C ALA A 18 9.48 -24.32 4.84
N THR A 19 9.08 -23.55 5.86
CA THR A 19 7.84 -23.79 6.61
C THR A 19 6.66 -22.94 6.11
N GLU A 20 6.95 -21.89 5.37
CA GLU A 20 5.97 -20.91 4.88
C GLU A 20 6.22 -20.58 3.40
N MET A 21 5.19 -20.03 2.75
CA MET A 21 5.26 -19.56 1.38
C MET A 21 6.04 -18.22 1.32
N PRO A 22 7.17 -18.14 0.58
CA PRO A 22 8.03 -16.94 0.58
C PRO A 22 7.36 -15.69 -0.01
N PHE A 23 6.37 -15.88 -0.87
CA PHE A 23 5.68 -14.80 -1.56
C PHE A 23 4.25 -14.55 -1.03
N ALA A 24 3.95 -14.96 0.21
CA ALA A 24 2.67 -14.64 0.85
C ALA A 24 2.47 -13.11 0.95
N GLU A 25 1.22 -12.65 0.89
CA GLU A 25 0.91 -11.22 0.97
C GLU A 25 1.35 -10.60 2.31
N ALA A 26 1.16 -11.33 3.41
CA ALA A 26 1.64 -10.91 4.73
C ALA A 26 3.14 -11.18 4.85
N CYS A 27 3.93 -10.11 4.80
CA CYS A 27 5.37 -10.18 5.06
C CYS A 27 5.70 -9.37 6.32
N PRO A 28 6.24 -9.99 7.37
CA PRO A 28 6.55 -9.28 8.61
C PRO A 28 7.68 -8.26 8.44
N GLU A 29 8.64 -8.54 7.54
CA GLU A 29 9.76 -7.65 7.29
C GLU A 29 9.69 -7.03 5.89
N PRO A 30 9.67 -5.68 5.79
CA PRO A 30 9.70 -5.02 4.50
C PRO A 30 11.04 -5.21 3.81
N TYR A 31 11.02 -5.39 2.49
CA TYR A 31 12.22 -5.19 1.70
C TYR A 31 12.53 -3.69 1.66
N ARG A 32 13.68 -3.33 2.25
CA ARG A 32 14.14 -1.94 2.33
C ARG A 32 15.08 -1.64 1.18
N TYR A 33 14.82 -0.53 0.51
CA TYR A 33 15.66 0.01 -0.56
C TYR A 33 15.64 1.55 -0.47
N PRO A 34 16.60 2.26 -1.08
CA PRO A 34 16.78 3.69 -0.84
C PRO A 34 15.52 4.55 -1.04
N ALA A 35 14.73 4.28 -2.08
CA ALA A 35 13.50 5.03 -2.31
C ALA A 35 12.42 4.75 -1.25
N PHE A 36 12.35 3.53 -0.71
CA PHE A 36 11.43 3.17 0.37
C PHE A 36 11.79 3.92 1.66
N GLU A 37 13.07 3.92 2.03
CA GLU A 37 13.57 4.60 3.23
C GLU A 37 13.39 6.13 3.13
N GLU A 38 13.65 6.70 1.95
CA GLU A 38 13.42 8.12 1.69
C GLU A 38 11.93 8.49 1.82
N LEU A 39 11.03 7.61 1.34
CA LEU A 39 9.60 7.83 1.52
C LEU A 39 9.18 7.80 2.99
N GLU A 40 9.65 6.81 3.77
CA GLU A 40 9.40 6.75 5.22
C GLU A 40 9.89 8.02 5.91
N ARG A 41 11.10 8.48 5.60
CA ARG A 41 11.67 9.70 6.15
C ARG A 41 10.82 10.94 5.83
N ARG A 42 10.32 11.06 4.58
CA ARG A 42 9.47 12.17 4.17
C ARG A 42 8.07 12.10 4.78
N LEU A 43 7.51 10.91 4.98
CA LEU A 43 6.26 10.72 5.71
C LEU A 43 6.41 11.13 7.18
N GLN A 44 7.54 10.79 7.80
CA GLN A 44 7.84 11.25 9.17
C GLN A 44 7.92 12.77 9.24
N GLN A 45 8.65 13.41 8.33
CA GLN A 45 8.74 14.87 8.25
C GLN A 45 7.35 15.51 8.08
N LEU A 46 6.50 14.95 7.20
CA LEU A 46 5.12 15.43 7.00
C LEU A 46 4.33 15.39 8.31
N CYS A 47 4.39 14.28 9.05
CA CYS A 47 3.69 14.15 10.33
C CYS A 47 4.26 15.10 11.40
N ASP A 48 5.57 15.25 11.47
CA ASP A 48 6.24 16.11 12.46
C ASP A 48 5.87 17.59 12.32
N ILE A 49 5.76 18.07 11.08
CA ILE A 49 5.33 19.45 10.82
C ILE A 49 3.80 19.58 10.66
N GLY A 50 3.05 18.45 10.78
CA GLY A 50 1.60 18.36 10.62
C GLY A 50 1.10 18.85 9.27
N ALA A 51 1.84 18.57 8.23
CA ALA A 51 1.47 18.87 6.86
C ALA A 51 0.52 17.79 6.28
N SER A 52 0.08 18.02 5.05
CA SER A 52 -0.71 17.06 4.27
C SER A 52 0.04 16.68 3.00
N GLY A 53 -0.21 15.49 2.49
CA GLY A 53 0.48 14.99 1.31
C GLY A 53 -0.29 13.94 0.54
N LEU A 54 0.22 13.70 -0.67
CA LEU A 54 -0.21 12.66 -1.60
C LEU A 54 0.87 11.60 -1.70
N VAL A 55 0.49 10.33 -1.54
CA VAL A 55 1.31 9.17 -1.89
C VAL A 55 0.71 8.52 -3.12
N HIS A 56 1.44 8.48 -4.22
CA HIS A 56 0.92 7.93 -5.48
C HIS A 56 1.93 7.02 -6.17
N GLY A 57 1.46 6.29 -7.17
CA GLY A 57 2.25 5.35 -7.98
C GLY A 57 1.40 4.18 -8.45
N PRO A 58 1.96 3.28 -9.29
CA PRO A 58 1.21 2.19 -9.91
C PRO A 58 0.56 1.25 -8.88
N ASN A 59 -0.50 0.57 -9.32
CA ASN A 59 -1.14 -0.45 -8.50
C ASN A 59 -0.21 -1.64 -8.28
N GLY A 60 -0.16 -2.15 -7.04
CA GLY A 60 0.72 -3.27 -6.69
C GLY A 60 2.16 -2.91 -6.34
N VAL A 61 2.54 -1.62 -6.36
CA VAL A 61 3.89 -1.14 -6.02
C VAL A 61 4.20 -1.15 -4.51
N GLY A 62 3.17 -1.29 -3.65
CA GLY A 62 3.36 -1.38 -2.20
C GLY A 62 2.98 -0.12 -1.39
N LYS A 63 2.24 0.84 -1.96
CA LYS A 63 1.83 2.09 -1.28
C LYS A 63 1.13 1.83 0.06
N SER A 64 0.07 1.02 0.06
CA SER A 64 -0.70 0.70 1.28
C SER A 64 0.13 -0.06 2.30
N TYR A 65 1.02 -0.94 1.84
CA TYR A 65 1.95 -1.66 2.71
C TYR A 65 2.90 -0.69 3.42
N LEU A 66 3.56 0.18 2.66
CA LEU A 66 4.49 1.19 3.19
C LEU A 66 3.78 2.12 4.19
N CYS A 67 2.65 2.72 3.77
CA CYS A 67 1.91 3.65 4.62
C CYS A 67 1.33 2.97 5.87
N GLY A 68 0.87 1.71 5.74
CA GLY A 68 0.42 0.92 6.87
C GLY A 68 1.52 0.69 7.90
N ARG A 69 2.66 0.16 7.45
CA ARG A 69 3.84 -0.07 8.31
C ARG A 69 4.35 1.21 8.95
N PHE A 70 4.43 2.30 8.18
CA PHE A 70 4.82 3.60 8.70
C PHE A 70 3.88 4.07 9.82
N THR A 71 2.56 4.00 9.60
CA THR A 71 1.59 4.47 10.59
C THR A 71 1.54 3.60 11.84
N GLU A 72 1.80 2.29 11.73
CA GLU A 72 1.91 1.37 12.87
C GLU A 72 3.12 1.67 13.77
N GLN A 73 4.19 2.25 13.20
CA GLN A 73 5.40 2.62 13.95
C GLN A 73 5.30 3.99 14.62
N LEU A 74 4.30 4.80 14.26
CA LEU A 74 4.12 6.12 14.88
C LEU A 74 3.73 5.99 16.37
N PRO A 75 4.40 6.74 17.27
CA PRO A 75 4.10 6.67 18.70
C PRO A 75 2.66 7.10 19.01
N GLU A 76 1.86 6.20 19.58
CA GLU A 76 0.45 6.42 19.94
C GLU A 76 0.26 7.59 20.94
N LYS A 77 1.28 7.85 21.77
CA LYS A 77 1.29 9.00 22.69
C LYS A 77 1.33 10.35 21.97
N ARG A 78 1.87 10.38 20.74
CA ARG A 78 2.05 11.59 19.93
C ARG A 78 1.04 11.71 18.79
N TYR A 79 0.58 10.59 18.25
CA TYR A 79 -0.29 10.57 17.10
C TYR A 79 -1.57 9.75 17.32
N LYS A 80 -2.67 10.21 16.73
CA LYS A 80 -3.91 9.43 16.59
C LYS A 80 -4.12 9.13 15.11
N ILE A 81 -3.95 7.87 14.74
CA ILE A 81 -4.14 7.42 13.36
C ILE A 81 -5.62 7.16 13.11
N VAL A 82 -6.14 7.75 12.03
CA VAL A 82 -7.50 7.55 11.53
C VAL A 82 -7.38 7.07 10.08
N ARG A 83 -7.56 5.76 9.84
CA ARG A 83 -7.33 5.14 8.53
C ARG A 83 -8.65 4.69 7.91
N LEU A 84 -8.88 5.09 6.67
CA LEU A 84 -9.98 4.62 5.84
C LEU A 84 -9.41 3.97 4.58
N ALA A 85 -9.67 2.66 4.44
CA ALA A 85 -9.24 1.84 3.31
C ALA A 85 -10.41 1.47 2.40
N HIS A 86 -11.42 2.33 2.29
CA HIS A 86 -12.63 2.07 1.50
C HIS A 86 -12.58 2.78 0.16
N SER A 87 -12.78 2.03 -0.92
CA SER A 87 -13.06 2.55 -2.25
C SER A 87 -14.55 2.96 -2.35
N SER A 88 -14.85 4.03 -3.07
CA SER A 88 -16.22 4.47 -3.42
C SER A 88 -17.04 5.09 -2.27
N LEU A 89 -16.46 6.07 -1.56
CA LEU A 89 -17.21 6.83 -0.57
C LEU A 89 -17.90 8.06 -1.19
N SER A 90 -19.20 8.24 -0.89
CA SER A 90 -19.86 9.53 -1.04
C SER A 90 -19.38 10.50 0.04
N SER A 91 -19.70 11.81 -0.10
CA SER A 91 -19.34 12.80 0.93
C SER A 91 -19.93 12.46 2.31
N SER A 92 -21.18 11.99 2.34
CA SER A 92 -21.85 11.59 3.58
C SER A 92 -21.24 10.35 4.21
N ASP A 93 -20.87 9.36 3.38
CA ASP A 93 -20.29 8.11 3.87
C ASP A 93 -18.87 8.32 4.38
N LEU A 94 -18.10 9.20 3.75
CA LEU A 94 -16.78 9.60 4.22
C LEU A 94 -16.84 10.18 5.63
N LEU A 95 -17.72 11.17 5.87
CA LEU A 95 -17.87 11.79 7.19
C LEU A 95 -18.33 10.78 8.25
N ARG A 96 -19.31 9.93 7.92
CA ARG A 96 -19.79 8.88 8.81
C ARG A 96 -18.69 7.85 9.13
N ALA A 97 -17.90 7.48 8.13
CA ALA A 97 -16.79 6.55 8.34
C ALA A 97 -15.72 7.15 9.24
N LEU A 98 -15.36 8.44 9.04
CA LEU A 98 -14.42 9.15 9.93
C LEU A 98 -14.96 9.25 11.35
N CYS A 99 -16.25 9.56 11.53
CA CYS A 99 -16.88 9.57 12.85
C CYS A 99 -16.74 8.22 13.55
N ARG A 100 -17.04 7.11 12.85
CA ARG A 100 -16.92 5.76 13.42
C ARG A 100 -15.49 5.41 13.83
N GLN A 101 -14.50 5.81 13.05
CA GLN A 101 -13.07 5.58 13.35
C GLN A 101 -12.60 6.35 14.61
N LEU A 102 -13.33 7.35 15.01
CA LEU A 102 -13.08 8.17 16.20
C LEU A 102 -14.08 7.87 17.34
N ASP A 103 -14.83 6.76 17.25
CA ASP A 103 -15.86 6.35 18.22
C ASP A 103 -16.95 7.41 18.42
N ILE A 104 -17.20 8.25 17.39
CA ILE A 104 -18.25 9.25 17.37
C ILE A 104 -19.49 8.66 16.71
N GLN A 105 -20.65 8.79 17.38
CA GLN A 105 -21.94 8.41 16.79
C GLN A 105 -22.28 9.33 15.60
N PRO A 106 -22.35 8.82 14.36
CA PRO A 106 -22.67 9.64 13.20
C PRO A 106 -24.05 10.25 13.29
N LYS A 107 -24.19 11.51 12.89
CA LYS A 107 -25.47 12.25 12.84
C LYS A 107 -26.07 12.25 11.43
N MET A 108 -27.36 12.57 11.34
CA MET A 108 -28.05 12.68 10.05
C MET A 108 -27.55 13.87 9.23
N ARG A 109 -27.31 15.01 9.89
CA ARG A 109 -26.87 16.24 9.23
C ARG A 109 -25.35 16.20 9.03
N ARG A 110 -24.92 16.58 7.83
CA ARG A 110 -23.51 16.72 7.45
C ARG A 110 -22.76 17.70 8.37
N SER A 111 -23.36 18.87 8.64
CA SER A 111 -22.78 19.89 9.50
C SER A 111 -22.44 19.38 10.89
N ASP A 112 -23.30 18.53 11.46
CA ASP A 112 -23.11 17.99 12.80
C ASP A 112 -21.95 17.00 12.83
N ASN A 113 -21.79 16.19 11.78
CA ASN A 113 -20.64 15.29 11.66
C ASN A 113 -19.32 16.07 11.55
N ILE A 114 -19.27 17.15 10.75
CA ILE A 114 -18.11 18.02 10.64
C ILE A 114 -17.77 18.64 11.99
N ALA A 115 -18.77 19.22 12.68
CA ALA A 115 -18.58 19.83 14.00
C ALA A 115 -18.05 18.80 15.03
N ASN A 116 -18.62 17.59 15.04
CA ASN A 116 -18.19 16.54 15.95
C ASN A 116 -16.77 16.05 15.65
N LEU A 117 -16.39 15.94 14.37
CA LEU A 117 -15.01 15.60 13.98
C LEU A 117 -14.02 16.65 14.47
N HIS A 118 -14.32 17.95 14.27
CA HIS A 118 -13.46 19.02 14.76
C HIS A 118 -13.37 19.07 16.29
N ALA A 119 -14.49 18.87 16.97
CA ALA A 119 -14.52 18.77 18.44
C ALA A 119 -13.65 17.62 18.94
N SER A 120 -13.77 16.44 18.30
CA SER A 120 -12.97 15.28 18.64
C SER A 120 -11.46 15.52 18.43
N PHE A 121 -11.08 16.11 17.30
CA PHE A 121 -9.67 16.46 17.07
C PHE A 121 -9.13 17.43 18.14
N SER A 122 -9.93 18.40 18.56
CA SER A 122 -9.56 19.34 19.64
C SER A 122 -9.44 18.66 21.00
N GLN A 123 -10.14 17.56 21.25
CA GLN A 123 -10.10 16.80 22.51
C GLN A 123 -8.97 15.78 22.60
N LEU A 124 -8.18 15.57 21.54
CA LEU A 124 -7.06 14.64 21.54
C LEU A 124 -5.87 15.09 22.42
N GLY A 125 -5.93 16.29 22.98
CA GLY A 125 -4.87 16.85 23.83
C GLY A 125 -3.58 17.07 23.06
N SER A 126 -2.50 16.43 23.49
CA SER A 126 -1.19 16.52 22.83
C SER A 126 -1.02 15.61 21.61
N ARG A 127 -1.98 14.72 21.33
CA ARG A 127 -1.89 13.81 20.19
C ARG A 127 -2.33 14.49 18.91
N TRP A 128 -1.47 14.40 17.89
CA TRP A 128 -1.77 14.95 16.57
C TRP A 128 -2.52 13.94 15.71
N PRO A 129 -3.70 14.27 15.15
CA PRO A 129 -4.43 13.37 14.26
C PRO A 129 -3.71 13.22 12.92
N VAL A 130 -3.66 11.99 12.39
CA VAL A 130 -3.18 11.67 11.05
C VAL A 130 -4.28 10.90 10.33
N LEU A 131 -4.90 11.55 9.35
CA LEU A 131 -5.93 10.96 8.50
C LEU A 131 -5.26 10.30 7.30
N VAL A 132 -5.48 8.99 7.15
CA VAL A 132 -4.97 8.18 6.04
C VAL A 132 -6.15 7.72 5.20
N LEU A 133 -6.27 8.23 3.99
CA LEU A 133 -7.36 7.94 3.06
C LEU A 133 -6.79 7.18 1.87
N GLU A 134 -7.06 5.87 1.82
CA GLU A 134 -6.57 4.98 0.76
C GLU A 134 -7.54 4.89 -0.42
N GLU A 135 -7.01 4.47 -1.57
CA GLU A 135 -7.76 4.32 -2.82
C GLU A 135 -8.53 5.59 -3.20
N ALA A 136 -7.96 6.76 -2.88
CA ALA A 136 -8.65 8.06 -3.03
C ALA A 136 -8.95 8.41 -4.50
N GLN A 137 -8.37 7.72 -5.48
CA GLN A 137 -8.80 7.81 -6.89
C GLN A 137 -10.23 7.35 -7.11
N ASN A 138 -10.78 6.53 -6.20
CA ASN A 138 -12.16 6.04 -6.29
C ASN A 138 -13.17 6.95 -5.57
N PHE A 139 -12.73 7.99 -4.90
CA PHE A 139 -13.63 8.93 -4.22
C PHE A 139 -14.44 9.71 -5.23
N SER A 140 -15.70 9.99 -4.92
CA SER A 140 -16.52 10.90 -5.73
C SER A 140 -15.94 12.33 -5.68
N ALA A 141 -16.29 13.17 -6.65
CA ALA A 141 -15.88 14.58 -6.61
C ALA A 141 -16.39 15.28 -5.33
N SER A 142 -17.59 14.93 -4.86
CA SER A 142 -18.15 15.46 -3.62
C SER A 142 -17.39 14.96 -2.38
N ALA A 143 -16.83 13.76 -2.40
CA ALA A 143 -15.99 13.27 -1.30
C ALA A 143 -14.62 13.98 -1.25
N LEU A 144 -13.99 14.24 -2.40
CA LEU A 144 -12.75 15.04 -2.46
C LEU A 144 -12.99 16.48 -1.99
N GLU A 145 -14.14 17.07 -2.34
CA GLU A 145 -14.51 18.39 -1.83
C GLU A 145 -14.75 18.35 -0.32
N GLU A 146 -15.29 17.27 0.22
CA GLU A 146 -15.44 17.09 1.67
C GLU A 146 -14.10 17.05 2.39
N VAL A 147 -13.15 16.30 1.82
CA VAL A 147 -11.77 16.27 2.34
C VAL A 147 -11.17 17.68 2.36
N ARG A 148 -11.38 18.46 1.28
CA ARG A 148 -10.93 19.86 1.22
C ARG A 148 -11.57 20.70 2.34
N LEU A 149 -12.89 20.57 2.55
CA LEU A 149 -13.62 21.35 3.57
C LEU A 149 -13.16 20.98 4.99
N LEU A 150 -12.87 19.72 5.26
CA LEU A 150 -12.30 19.31 6.55
C LEU A 150 -10.94 19.99 6.83
N THR A 151 -10.14 20.22 5.79
CA THR A 151 -8.86 20.95 5.95
C THR A 151 -9.03 22.45 6.14
N CYS A 152 -10.24 23.00 5.97
CA CYS A 152 -10.54 24.44 6.03
C CYS A 152 -11.19 24.89 7.34
N ALA A 153 -11.06 24.15 8.43
CA ALA A 153 -11.80 24.37 9.69
C ALA A 153 -11.73 25.80 10.23
N ARG A 154 -10.62 26.50 9.97
CA ARG A 154 -10.47 27.93 10.29
C ARG A 154 -9.63 28.62 9.20
N PRO A 155 -10.04 29.80 8.71
CA PRO A 155 -9.35 30.49 7.60
C PRO A 155 -7.88 30.79 7.86
N ASP A 156 -7.54 31.12 9.10
CA ASP A 156 -6.21 31.62 9.50
C ASP A 156 -5.38 30.61 10.28
N THR A 157 -5.78 29.34 10.31
CA THR A 157 -5.11 28.32 11.10
C THR A 157 -4.70 27.13 10.27
N ARG A 158 -3.63 26.48 10.70
CA ARG A 158 -3.19 25.17 10.22
C ARG A 158 -4.34 24.17 10.30
N PRO A 159 -4.48 23.24 9.32
CA PRO A 159 -5.42 22.14 9.45
C PRO A 159 -5.25 21.41 10.78
N PRO A 160 -6.35 20.98 11.44
CA PRO A 160 -6.28 20.35 12.76
C PRO A 160 -5.75 18.90 12.72
N PHE A 161 -5.22 18.45 11.58
CA PHE A 161 -4.70 17.10 11.34
C PHE A 161 -3.73 17.09 10.15
N SER A 162 -2.91 16.07 10.08
CA SER A 162 -2.20 15.70 8.85
C SER A 162 -3.09 14.84 7.97
N LEU A 163 -3.04 15.06 6.67
CA LEU A 163 -3.78 14.28 5.68
C LEU A 163 -2.81 13.53 4.77
N LEU A 164 -2.98 12.21 4.68
CA LEU A 164 -2.32 11.37 3.68
C LEU A 164 -3.37 10.84 2.71
N LEU A 165 -3.36 11.37 1.48
CA LEU A 165 -4.12 10.79 0.37
C LEU A 165 -3.25 9.74 -0.31
N ILE A 166 -3.77 8.53 -0.45
CA ILE A 166 -3.05 7.42 -1.08
C ILE A 166 -3.88 6.95 -2.28
N GLY A 167 -3.24 6.88 -3.44
CA GLY A 167 -3.91 6.44 -4.67
C GLY A 167 -2.93 6.06 -5.77
N ASP A 168 -3.46 5.74 -6.93
CA ASP A 168 -2.67 5.53 -8.14
C ASP A 168 -2.38 6.85 -8.88
N ASP A 169 -1.74 6.77 -10.03
CA ASP A 169 -1.40 7.96 -10.82
C ASP A 169 -2.65 8.67 -11.38
N SER A 170 -3.81 7.99 -11.46
CA SER A 170 -5.08 8.62 -11.84
C SER A 170 -5.57 9.61 -10.78
N LEU A 171 -5.27 9.36 -9.49
CA LEU A 171 -5.55 10.32 -8.42
C LEU A 171 -4.80 11.64 -8.65
N LEU A 172 -3.51 11.56 -8.97
CA LEU A 172 -2.71 12.75 -9.27
C LEU A 172 -3.31 13.53 -10.44
N ALA A 173 -3.66 12.84 -11.53
CA ALA A 173 -4.31 13.47 -12.69
C ALA A 173 -5.64 14.16 -12.32
N ARG A 174 -6.47 13.50 -11.48
CA ARG A 174 -7.73 14.09 -10.98
C ARG A 174 -7.49 15.31 -10.10
N LEU A 175 -6.51 15.28 -9.20
CA LEU A 175 -6.19 16.40 -8.33
C LEU A 175 -5.68 17.61 -9.12
N GLN A 176 -5.02 17.41 -10.25
CA GLN A 176 -4.55 18.47 -11.14
C GLN A 176 -5.68 19.17 -11.91
N MET A 177 -6.89 18.60 -11.99
CA MET A 177 -8.04 19.26 -12.60
C MET A 177 -8.39 20.54 -11.85
N GLY A 178 -8.82 21.57 -12.58
CA GLY A 178 -9.10 22.91 -12.06
C GLY A 178 -10.02 22.93 -10.82
N ILE A 179 -11.03 22.05 -10.80
CA ILE A 179 -11.98 21.93 -9.68
C ILE A 179 -11.30 21.50 -8.36
N ASN A 180 -10.19 20.76 -8.42
CA ASN A 180 -9.48 20.25 -7.26
C ASN A 180 -8.27 21.11 -6.85
N ARG A 181 -8.01 22.24 -7.56
CA ARG A 181 -6.93 23.18 -7.19
C ARG A 181 -6.91 23.58 -5.70
N PRO A 182 -8.08 23.87 -5.10
CA PRO A 182 -8.09 24.23 -3.68
C PRO A 182 -7.68 23.09 -2.73
N LEU A 183 -7.87 21.84 -3.12
CA LEU A 183 -7.38 20.69 -2.34
C LEU A 183 -5.88 20.47 -2.57
N ILE A 184 -5.42 20.42 -3.83
CA ILE A 184 -4.00 20.18 -4.14
C ILE A 184 -3.10 21.27 -3.55
N SER A 185 -3.56 22.52 -3.47
CA SER A 185 -2.79 23.62 -2.86
C SER A 185 -2.52 23.44 -1.36
N ARG A 186 -3.21 22.53 -0.70
CA ARG A 186 -3.03 22.18 0.72
C ARG A 186 -2.11 20.98 0.92
N LEU A 187 -1.78 20.27 -0.17
CA LEU A 187 -0.88 19.13 -0.13
C LEU A 187 0.56 19.62 -0.29
N GLY A 188 1.28 19.76 0.81
CA GLY A 188 2.66 20.21 0.80
C GLY A 188 3.68 19.15 0.37
N PHE A 189 3.25 17.88 0.26
CA PHE A 189 4.08 16.75 -0.13
C PHE A 189 3.43 15.97 -1.28
N ALA A 190 4.23 15.65 -2.29
CA ALA A 190 3.91 14.68 -3.33
C ALA A 190 4.98 13.59 -3.30
N LEU A 191 4.59 12.39 -2.91
CA LEU A 191 5.47 11.26 -2.68
C LEU A 191 5.13 10.17 -3.69
N LYS A 192 6.04 9.91 -4.63
CA LYS A 192 5.87 8.88 -5.64
C LYS A 192 6.58 7.60 -5.23
N LEU A 193 5.86 6.48 -5.18
CA LEU A 193 6.43 5.15 -5.09
C LEU A 193 6.46 4.53 -6.48
N SER A 194 7.66 4.29 -7.00
CA SER A 194 7.88 3.74 -8.33
C SER A 194 8.10 2.23 -8.28
N GLN A 195 7.97 1.59 -9.43
CA GLN A 195 8.34 0.19 -9.64
C GLN A 195 9.81 -0.04 -9.27
N LEU A 196 10.12 -1.24 -8.84
CA LEU A 196 11.49 -1.69 -8.63
C LEU A 196 12.21 -1.78 -9.98
N ASP A 197 13.45 -1.35 -10.03
CA ASP A 197 14.31 -1.65 -11.17
C ASP A 197 14.68 -3.15 -11.22
N PRO A 198 15.29 -3.65 -12.30
CA PRO A 198 15.63 -5.07 -12.41
C PRO A 198 16.55 -5.57 -11.29
N ALA A 199 17.51 -4.77 -10.82
CA ALA A 199 18.40 -5.14 -9.73
C ALA A 199 17.66 -5.21 -8.41
N GLN A 200 16.86 -4.20 -8.09
CA GLN A 200 15.98 -4.18 -6.92
C GLN A 200 14.96 -5.32 -6.93
N SER A 201 14.45 -5.69 -8.11
CA SER A 201 13.52 -6.82 -8.26
C SER A 201 14.18 -8.16 -7.92
N ARG A 202 15.46 -8.37 -8.33
CA ARG A 202 16.25 -9.55 -7.95
C ARG A 202 16.48 -9.59 -6.44
N ASP A 203 16.89 -8.47 -5.86
CA ASP A 203 17.11 -8.34 -4.43
C ASP A 203 15.83 -8.58 -3.64
N TYR A 204 14.69 -8.09 -4.15
CA TYR A 204 13.37 -8.33 -3.56
C TYR A 204 13.04 -9.83 -3.54
N VAL A 205 13.21 -10.54 -4.66
CA VAL A 205 12.98 -12.00 -4.71
C VAL A 205 13.90 -12.72 -3.73
N ALA A 206 15.20 -12.37 -3.70
CA ALA A 206 16.16 -12.96 -2.78
C ALA A 206 15.79 -12.68 -1.30
N ALA A 207 15.33 -11.47 -0.99
CA ALA A 207 14.87 -11.11 0.34
C ALA A 207 13.66 -11.95 0.75
N ARG A 208 12.66 -12.11 -0.14
CA ARG A 208 11.46 -12.91 0.11
C ARG A 208 11.77 -14.40 0.34
N LEU A 209 12.75 -14.96 -0.36
CA LEU A 209 13.20 -16.34 -0.13
C LEU A 209 13.90 -16.47 1.22
N ARG A 210 14.77 -15.53 1.57
CA ARG A 210 15.51 -15.54 2.84
C ARG A 210 14.61 -15.45 4.06
N THR A 211 13.48 -14.73 4.01
CA THR A 211 12.56 -14.61 5.14
C THR A 211 11.97 -15.94 5.60
N VAL A 212 11.95 -16.95 4.72
CA VAL A 212 11.45 -18.32 5.03
C VAL A 212 12.56 -19.37 5.03
N GLY A 213 13.82 -18.93 5.05
CA GLY A 213 14.99 -19.82 5.12
C GLY A 213 15.40 -20.48 3.79
N ILE A 214 14.84 -20.07 2.67
CA ILE A 214 15.19 -20.60 1.34
C ILE A 214 16.42 -19.86 0.80
N HIS A 215 17.33 -20.60 0.15
CA HIS A 215 18.45 -20.01 -0.54
C HIS A 215 18.03 -19.11 -1.71
N ALA A 216 18.75 -18.01 -1.91
CA ALA A 216 18.45 -17.02 -2.96
C ALA A 216 18.51 -17.58 -4.39
N ASN A 217 19.27 -18.68 -4.60
CA ASN A 217 19.45 -19.35 -5.88
C ASN A 217 18.37 -20.42 -6.20
N LEU A 218 17.22 -20.40 -5.53
CA LEU A 218 16.12 -21.29 -5.85
C LEU A 218 15.65 -21.15 -7.30
N PHE A 219 15.60 -19.92 -7.81
CA PHE A 219 15.30 -19.64 -9.21
C PHE A 219 16.56 -19.75 -10.05
N GLN A 220 16.49 -20.49 -11.15
CA GLN A 220 17.53 -20.46 -12.18
C GLN A 220 17.58 -19.05 -12.82
N ASP A 221 18.73 -18.62 -13.30
CA ASP A 221 18.92 -17.25 -13.82
C ASP A 221 17.90 -16.86 -14.89
N GLN A 222 17.66 -17.75 -15.87
CA GLN A 222 16.66 -17.53 -16.92
C GLN A 222 15.23 -17.46 -16.39
N ALA A 223 14.91 -18.23 -15.35
CA ALA A 223 13.60 -18.18 -14.71
C ALA A 223 13.39 -16.88 -13.95
N LEU A 224 14.43 -16.42 -13.25
CA LEU A 224 14.41 -15.16 -12.52
C LEU A 224 14.28 -13.97 -13.47
N GLU A 225 15.03 -13.96 -14.58
CA GLU A 225 14.90 -12.95 -15.63
C GLU A 225 13.47 -12.87 -16.18
N LEU A 226 12.89 -14.02 -16.56
CA LEU A 226 11.54 -14.10 -17.09
C LEU A 226 10.51 -13.58 -16.08
N LEU A 227 10.65 -13.97 -14.81
CA LEU A 227 9.77 -13.50 -13.73
C LEU A 227 9.84 -11.97 -13.56
N ILE A 228 11.05 -11.41 -13.51
CA ILE A 228 11.28 -9.97 -13.31
C ILE A 228 10.73 -9.17 -14.49
N GLN A 229 11.00 -9.62 -15.72
CA GLN A 229 10.49 -8.97 -16.92
C GLN A 229 8.96 -8.96 -16.95
N ALA A 230 8.33 -10.11 -16.71
CA ALA A 230 6.88 -10.22 -16.72
C ALA A 230 6.20 -9.45 -15.58
N ALA A 231 6.83 -9.37 -14.42
CA ALA A 231 6.31 -8.61 -13.28
C ALA A 231 6.43 -7.09 -13.45
N GLY A 232 7.29 -6.59 -14.35
CA GLY A 232 7.48 -5.16 -14.62
C GLY A 232 7.88 -4.35 -13.38
N GLY A 233 8.62 -4.95 -12.44
CA GLY A 233 9.06 -4.30 -11.20
C GLY A 233 7.96 -4.07 -10.15
N LEU A 234 6.78 -4.68 -10.31
CA LEU A 234 5.68 -4.57 -9.36
C LEU A 234 5.77 -5.68 -8.29
N PRO A 235 5.99 -5.36 -7.01
CA PRO A 235 6.09 -6.36 -5.94
C PRO A 235 4.91 -7.33 -5.87
N ARG A 236 3.68 -6.85 -6.09
CA ARG A 236 2.49 -7.73 -6.11
C ARG A 236 2.55 -8.72 -7.27
N ALA A 237 2.99 -8.30 -8.44
CA ALA A 237 3.14 -9.18 -9.59
C ALA A 237 4.27 -10.20 -9.36
N ILE A 238 5.40 -9.76 -8.80
CA ILE A 238 6.51 -10.65 -8.39
C ILE A 238 5.99 -11.72 -7.41
N ASN A 239 5.22 -11.31 -6.40
CA ASN A 239 4.66 -12.24 -5.42
C ASN A 239 3.72 -13.26 -6.07
N HIS A 240 2.79 -12.83 -6.91
CA HIS A 240 1.86 -13.73 -7.58
C HIS A 240 2.59 -14.73 -8.50
N LEU A 241 3.52 -14.24 -9.34
CA LEU A 241 4.30 -15.10 -10.24
C LEU A 241 5.21 -16.04 -9.46
N GLY A 242 5.93 -15.52 -8.45
CA GLY A 242 6.80 -16.31 -7.59
C GLY A 242 6.06 -17.43 -6.88
N GLN A 243 4.89 -17.14 -6.30
CA GLN A 243 4.05 -18.13 -5.65
C GLN A 243 3.61 -19.23 -6.63
N ARG A 244 3.10 -18.85 -7.82
CA ARG A 244 2.63 -19.82 -8.81
C ARG A 244 3.77 -20.64 -9.42
N ALA A 245 4.95 -20.05 -9.60
CA ALA A 245 6.13 -20.79 -10.05
C ALA A 245 6.61 -21.81 -9.01
N ILE A 246 6.58 -21.46 -7.72
CA ILE A 246 6.86 -22.40 -6.62
C ILE A 246 5.83 -23.55 -6.60
N GLU A 247 4.55 -23.25 -6.75
CA GLU A 247 3.50 -24.28 -6.82
C GLU A 247 3.73 -25.24 -8.01
N ALA A 248 4.12 -24.70 -9.18
CA ALA A 248 4.41 -25.50 -10.36
C ALA A 248 5.65 -26.40 -10.16
N ALA A 249 6.71 -25.85 -9.58
CA ALA A 249 7.93 -26.61 -9.28
C ALA A 249 7.68 -27.69 -8.21
N ALA A 250 6.90 -27.39 -7.17
CA ALA A 250 6.50 -28.36 -6.15
C ALA A 250 5.71 -29.53 -6.75
N ALA A 251 4.76 -29.25 -7.64
CA ALA A 251 3.98 -30.28 -8.34
C ALA A 251 4.86 -31.18 -9.24
N ALA A 252 5.95 -30.65 -9.79
CA ALA A 252 6.94 -31.39 -10.56
C ALA A 252 8.04 -32.03 -9.71
N ALA A 253 7.98 -31.93 -8.37
CA ALA A 253 9.02 -32.36 -7.44
C ALA A 253 10.44 -31.84 -7.83
N SER A 254 10.50 -30.63 -8.37
CA SER A 254 11.75 -30.03 -8.87
C SER A 254 12.54 -29.37 -7.73
N PRO A 255 13.86 -29.58 -7.62
CA PRO A 255 14.68 -28.94 -6.60
C PRO A 255 14.95 -27.45 -6.87
N SER A 256 14.69 -26.97 -8.08
CA SER A 256 14.88 -25.57 -8.48
C SER A 256 13.75 -25.11 -9.42
N ILE A 257 13.58 -23.79 -9.52
CA ILE A 257 12.58 -23.18 -10.38
C ILE A 257 13.20 -22.81 -11.72
N GLY A 258 12.81 -23.54 -12.78
CA GLY A 258 13.22 -23.27 -14.15
C GLY A 258 12.22 -22.39 -14.91
N PRO A 259 12.57 -21.95 -16.14
CA PRO A 259 11.73 -21.09 -16.98
C PRO A 259 10.35 -21.69 -17.27
N ASN A 260 10.26 -23.03 -17.41
CA ASN A 260 9.00 -23.74 -17.61
C ASN A 260 8.00 -23.55 -16.45
N HIS A 261 8.47 -23.47 -15.21
CA HIS A 261 7.62 -23.25 -14.05
C HIS A 261 7.10 -21.79 -14.00
N VAL A 262 7.94 -20.82 -14.40
CA VAL A 262 7.50 -19.43 -14.54
C VAL A 262 6.53 -19.27 -15.71
N GLN A 263 6.76 -19.95 -16.82
CA GLN A 263 5.82 -19.96 -17.95
C GLN A 263 4.47 -20.54 -17.53
N ALA A 264 4.45 -21.65 -16.82
CA ALA A 264 3.21 -22.23 -16.27
C ALA A 264 2.49 -21.30 -15.28
N ALA A 265 3.23 -20.44 -14.56
CA ALA A 265 2.67 -19.40 -13.72
C ALA A 265 2.04 -18.27 -14.55
N LEU A 266 2.69 -17.83 -15.63
CA LEU A 266 2.17 -16.82 -16.56
C LEU A 266 0.90 -17.28 -17.26
N ASP A 267 0.84 -18.54 -17.67
CA ASP A 267 -0.36 -19.12 -18.31
C ASP A 267 -1.59 -19.08 -17.38
N ARG A 268 -1.36 -19.11 -16.06
CA ARG A 268 -2.42 -18.98 -15.04
C ARG A 268 -2.76 -17.54 -14.68
N LEU A 269 -1.95 -16.57 -15.11
CA LEU A 269 -2.08 -15.14 -14.80
C LEU A 269 -2.03 -14.31 -16.10
N PRO A 270 -2.99 -14.50 -17.02
CA PRO A 270 -2.92 -13.96 -18.39
C PRO A 270 -2.85 -12.43 -18.43
N TRP A 271 -3.32 -11.75 -17.39
CA TRP A 271 -3.22 -10.27 -17.28
C TRP A 271 -1.80 -9.76 -17.00
N LEU A 272 -0.86 -10.61 -16.62
CA LEU A 272 0.55 -10.25 -16.47
C LEU A 272 1.35 -10.50 -17.77
N ALA A 273 0.87 -11.37 -18.65
CA ALA A 273 1.53 -11.69 -19.91
C ALA A 273 1.52 -10.51 -20.93
N VAL A 274 0.64 -9.53 -20.76
CA VAL A 274 0.44 -8.40 -21.70
C VAL A 274 1.45 -7.27 -21.54
N ASN A 275 2.17 -7.22 -20.42
CA ASN A 275 3.11 -6.12 -20.11
C ASN A 275 4.52 -6.30 -20.72
N GLY A 276 4.74 -7.29 -21.55
CA GLY A 276 6.03 -7.65 -22.17
C GLY A 276 6.09 -7.56 -23.70
N ALA A 277 5.10 -6.91 -24.34
CA ALA A 277 5.11 -6.68 -25.79
C ALA A 277 5.26 -5.19 -26.12
#